data_63b1fca474a365521cce1711c377cb5b
#
_entry.id   63b1fca474a365521cce1711c377cb5b
#
_cell.length_a   1.000
_cell.length_b   1.000
_cell.length_c   1.000
_cell.angle_alpha   90.00
_cell.angle_beta   90.00
_cell.angle_gamma   90.00
#
_symmetry.space_group_name_H-M   'P 1'
#
loop_
_entity.id
_entity.type
_entity.pdbx_description
1 polymer ?
#
loop_
_entity_poly.entity_id
_entity_poly.type
_entity_poly.pdbx_seq_one_letter_code
_entity_poly.pdbx_strand_id
1 'polypeptide(L)'
;MRRKVTKAIFPVAGLGTRFLPATKSVPKEIMTLVDRPLVQYAIDEARAAGIKEFIFVTSRGKGALEDYFDHSPVLEQELRKKGKDDLLEVLKSTNMDSGAIAYIRQHKALGLGHAVWCARRLIADEPFAVILPDDVIAGEKPCLQQMVEAYAETGGNMVAAMEVAPEKTSSYGVLDVKEDMGSVVSVNGMVEKPKAEDAPSNLAVIGRYILSPSVLRNLNQLKQGAGGEIQLTDAIAADISSDVPVYGYRFEGERFDCGSKSGFLQATVAFALERKELRDDLMNYITTITQDRRAAE
;
A
#
# COMPACT_ATOMS: atom_id res chain seq x y z
N MET A 1 24.57 -11.03 -9.94
CA MET A 1 23.57 -10.87 -8.85
C MET A 1 22.60 -9.79 -9.26
N ARG A 2 21.30 -10.03 -9.08
CA ARG A 2 20.29 -9.01 -9.32
C ARG A 2 20.41 -7.88 -8.29
N ARG A 3 20.08 -6.63 -8.70
CA ARG A 3 20.08 -5.50 -7.77
C ARG A 3 19.00 -5.69 -6.71
N LYS A 4 19.34 -5.40 -5.45
CA LYS A 4 18.38 -5.46 -4.34
C LYS A 4 17.39 -4.31 -4.44
N VAL A 5 16.16 -4.55 -3.98
CA VAL A 5 15.14 -3.52 -3.84
C VAL A 5 15.35 -2.84 -2.48
N THR A 6 15.85 -1.61 -2.49
CA THR A 6 16.18 -0.85 -1.26
C THR A 6 15.38 0.43 -1.11
N LYS A 7 14.61 0.80 -2.15
CA LYS A 7 13.81 2.03 -2.20
C LYS A 7 12.33 1.68 -2.36
N ALA A 8 11.47 2.41 -1.65
CA ALA A 8 10.03 2.30 -1.83
C ALA A 8 9.37 3.66 -1.99
N ILE A 9 8.42 3.75 -2.93
CA ILE A 9 7.58 4.92 -3.16
C ILE A 9 6.24 4.69 -2.47
N PHE A 10 5.80 5.69 -1.70
CA PHE A 10 4.51 5.72 -1.02
C PHE A 10 3.65 6.84 -1.62
N PRO A 11 2.73 6.52 -2.54
CA PRO A 11 1.81 7.50 -3.10
C PRO A 11 0.75 7.90 -2.08
N VAL A 12 0.92 9.06 -1.45
CA VAL A 12 0.04 9.58 -0.38
C VAL A 12 -0.57 10.95 -0.73
N ALA A 13 -0.53 11.33 -2.00
CA ALA A 13 -1.03 12.61 -2.48
C ALA A 13 -2.57 12.67 -2.64
N GLY A 14 -3.26 11.54 -2.51
CA GLY A 14 -4.70 11.43 -2.70
C GLY A 14 -5.51 12.26 -1.71
N LEU A 15 -6.67 12.79 -2.16
CA LEU A 15 -7.52 13.68 -1.36
C LEU A 15 -8.35 12.97 -0.29
N GLY A 16 -8.49 11.64 -0.36
CA GLY A 16 -9.24 10.85 0.63
C GLY A 16 -10.75 11.15 0.67
N THR A 17 -11.35 11.56 -0.44
CA THR A 17 -12.75 12.06 -0.50
C THR A 17 -13.80 11.07 0.02
N ARG A 18 -13.51 9.76 -0.01
CA ARG A 18 -14.41 8.72 0.52
C ARG A 18 -14.61 8.83 2.05
N PHE A 19 -13.67 9.47 2.75
CA PHE A 19 -13.68 9.66 4.22
C PHE A 19 -14.05 11.08 4.66
N LEU A 20 -14.61 11.89 3.76
CA LEU A 20 -15.18 13.17 4.19
C LEU A 20 -16.30 12.94 5.21
N PRO A 21 -16.41 13.81 6.25
CA PRO A 21 -15.67 15.07 6.43
C PRO A 21 -14.30 14.94 7.14
N ALA A 22 -13.92 13.79 7.71
CA ALA A 22 -12.68 13.62 8.46
C ALA A 22 -11.43 14.03 7.66
N THR A 23 -11.36 13.62 6.41
CA THR A 23 -10.21 13.90 5.53
C THR A 23 -10.11 15.35 5.03
N LYS A 24 -11.03 16.24 5.45
CA LYS A 24 -10.86 17.68 5.32
C LYS A 24 -9.62 18.18 6.07
N SER A 25 -9.31 17.58 7.21
CA SER A 25 -8.25 18.03 8.12
C SER A 25 -7.19 16.98 8.38
N VAL A 26 -7.53 15.69 8.27
CA VAL A 26 -6.64 14.56 8.57
C VAL A 26 -6.37 13.77 7.29
N PRO A 27 -5.11 13.61 6.85
CA PRO A 27 -4.77 12.70 5.77
C PRO A 27 -5.30 11.29 6.05
N LYS A 28 -5.89 10.62 5.04
CA LYS A 28 -6.42 9.26 5.23
C LYS A 28 -5.34 8.28 5.72
N GLU A 29 -4.11 8.51 5.34
CA GLU A 29 -2.96 7.67 5.68
C GLU A 29 -2.56 7.76 7.18
N ILE A 30 -3.03 8.83 7.87
CA ILE A 30 -2.86 9.02 9.33
C ILE A 30 -4.07 8.48 10.11
N MET A 31 -5.16 8.11 9.45
CA MET A 31 -6.25 7.42 10.13
C MET A 31 -5.75 6.07 10.67
N THR A 32 -6.20 5.70 11.89
CA THR A 32 -5.64 4.60 12.65
C THR A 32 -6.50 3.34 12.60
N LEU A 33 -5.86 2.18 12.47
CA LEU A 33 -6.46 0.91 12.89
C LEU A 33 -6.11 0.74 14.37
N VAL A 34 -7.10 0.87 15.23
CA VAL A 34 -6.97 0.99 16.69
C VAL A 34 -6.19 2.27 17.06
N ASP A 35 -4.88 2.19 17.24
CA ASP A 35 -3.99 3.29 17.65
C ASP A 35 -2.84 3.56 16.67
N ARG A 36 -2.70 2.74 15.61
CA ARG A 36 -1.59 2.79 14.68
C ARG A 36 -2.03 3.29 13.30
N PRO A 37 -1.44 4.37 12.76
CA PRO A 37 -1.80 4.89 11.44
C PRO A 37 -1.56 3.91 10.30
N LEU A 38 -2.38 3.98 9.24
CA LEU A 38 -2.25 3.14 8.05
C LEU A 38 -0.84 3.21 7.45
N VAL A 39 -0.26 4.39 7.40
CA VAL A 39 1.09 4.59 6.85
C VAL A 39 2.17 3.82 7.62
N GLN A 40 1.99 3.62 8.94
CA GLN A 40 2.96 2.88 9.75
C GLN A 40 2.99 1.39 9.39
N TYR A 41 1.84 0.78 9.10
CA TYR A 41 1.80 -0.60 8.62
C TYR A 41 2.58 -0.76 7.32
N ALA A 42 2.44 0.20 6.39
CA ALA A 42 3.18 0.18 5.13
C ALA A 42 4.70 0.36 5.31
N ILE A 43 5.12 1.22 6.26
CA ILE A 43 6.53 1.41 6.60
C ILE A 43 7.13 0.17 7.23
N ASP A 44 6.41 -0.47 8.18
CA ASP A 44 6.93 -1.67 8.84
C ASP A 44 7.06 -2.84 7.87
N GLU A 45 6.10 -3.01 6.98
CA GLU A 45 6.18 -3.99 5.89
C GLU A 45 7.40 -3.73 5.00
N ALA A 46 7.63 -2.46 4.63
CA ALA A 46 8.79 -2.07 3.83
C ALA A 46 10.11 -2.33 4.55
N ARG A 47 10.21 -1.98 5.84
CA ARG A 47 11.39 -2.27 6.69
C ARG A 47 11.68 -3.77 6.75
N ALA A 48 10.64 -4.60 6.97
CA ALA A 48 10.76 -6.05 7.01
C ALA A 48 11.24 -6.64 5.68
N ALA A 49 10.88 -6.03 4.55
CA ALA A 49 11.34 -6.39 3.21
C ALA A 49 12.76 -5.89 2.88
N GLY A 50 13.41 -5.15 3.78
CA GLY A 50 14.77 -4.64 3.61
C GLY A 50 14.88 -3.30 2.89
N ILE A 51 13.78 -2.56 2.76
CA ILE A 51 13.76 -1.18 2.26
C ILE A 51 14.50 -0.26 3.24
N LYS A 52 15.30 0.66 2.71
CA LYS A 52 16.10 1.62 3.48
C LYS A 52 15.78 3.07 3.16
N GLU A 53 15.27 3.33 1.98
CA GLU A 53 14.93 4.67 1.51
C GLU A 53 13.42 4.74 1.20
N PHE A 54 12.73 5.65 1.87
CA PHE A 54 11.28 5.80 1.86
C PHE A 54 10.89 7.11 1.19
N ILE A 55 10.24 7.04 0.04
CA ILE A 55 9.93 8.20 -0.80
C ILE A 55 8.43 8.45 -0.77
N PHE A 56 8.01 9.45 -0.01
CA PHE A 56 6.61 9.85 0.04
C PHE A 56 6.28 10.83 -1.07
N VAL A 57 5.32 10.46 -1.91
CA VAL A 57 4.76 11.37 -2.90
C VAL A 57 3.48 11.98 -2.33
N THR A 58 3.61 13.18 -1.82
CA THR A 58 2.60 13.91 -1.03
C THR A 58 1.97 15.06 -1.81
N SER A 59 1.02 15.76 -1.21
CA SER A 59 0.37 16.96 -1.74
C SER A 59 0.20 18.03 -0.66
N ARG A 60 -0.38 19.17 -1.03
CA ARG A 60 -0.69 20.23 -0.04
C ARG A 60 -1.66 19.70 1.02
N GLY A 61 -1.43 20.06 2.29
CA GLY A 61 -2.28 19.69 3.43
C GLY A 61 -1.96 18.33 4.04
N LYS A 62 -0.82 17.73 3.70
CA LYS A 62 -0.38 16.44 4.22
C LYS A 62 0.73 16.55 5.29
N GLY A 63 0.91 17.71 5.93
CA GLY A 63 1.95 17.96 6.95
C GLY A 63 1.94 16.94 8.11
N ALA A 64 0.76 16.48 8.52
CA ALA A 64 0.66 15.45 9.56
C ALA A 64 1.39 14.14 9.24
N LEU A 65 1.67 13.83 7.96
CA LEU A 65 2.51 12.70 7.56
C LEU A 65 3.99 12.97 7.83
N GLU A 66 4.43 14.20 7.65
CA GLU A 66 5.80 14.64 7.94
C GLU A 66 6.01 14.65 9.45
N ASP A 67 5.11 15.32 10.19
CA ASP A 67 5.14 15.41 11.66
C ASP A 67 5.11 14.03 12.35
N TYR A 68 4.43 13.05 11.77
CA TYR A 68 4.32 11.70 12.36
C TYR A 68 5.65 10.96 12.45
N PHE A 69 6.55 11.15 11.50
CA PHE A 69 7.85 10.48 11.46
C PHE A 69 8.97 11.33 12.07
N ASP A 70 8.67 12.56 12.48
CA ASP A 70 9.62 13.44 13.12
C ASP A 70 9.69 13.20 14.64
N HIS A 71 10.80 13.61 15.23
CA HIS A 71 10.96 13.63 16.67
C HIS A 71 9.96 14.56 17.34
N SER A 72 9.44 14.12 18.49
CA SER A 72 8.55 14.93 19.34
C SER A 72 9.22 15.28 20.70
N PRO A 73 10.19 16.21 20.72
CA PRO A 73 11.04 16.45 21.90
C PRO A 73 10.25 16.82 23.16
N VAL A 74 9.17 17.58 23.01
CA VAL A 74 8.32 17.99 24.14
C VAL A 74 7.62 16.78 24.75
N LEU A 75 7.01 15.94 23.91
CA LEU A 75 6.34 14.72 24.38
C LEU A 75 7.33 13.73 24.98
N GLU A 76 8.48 13.53 24.34
CA GLU A 76 9.55 12.69 24.89
C GLU A 76 10.01 13.14 26.28
N GLN A 77 10.20 14.44 26.45
CA GLN A 77 10.61 15.01 27.74
C GLN A 77 9.54 14.79 28.82
N GLU A 78 8.26 14.96 28.49
CA GLU A 78 7.16 14.73 29.43
C GLU A 78 7.03 13.26 29.81
N LEU A 79 7.21 12.33 28.87
CA LEU A 79 7.17 10.90 29.14
C LEU A 79 8.33 10.50 30.08
N ARG A 80 9.56 11.00 29.83
CA ARG A 80 10.73 10.78 30.70
C ARG A 80 10.50 11.31 32.12
N LYS A 81 9.97 12.54 32.27
CA LYS A 81 9.64 13.13 33.58
C LYS A 81 8.64 12.30 34.36
N LYS A 82 7.70 11.64 33.66
CA LYS A 82 6.65 10.81 34.27
C LYS A 82 7.05 9.34 34.44
N GLY A 83 8.28 8.94 34.07
CA GLY A 83 8.74 7.56 34.13
C GLY A 83 7.95 6.59 33.23
N LYS A 84 7.39 7.08 32.11
CA LYS A 84 6.61 6.26 31.17
C LYS A 84 7.48 5.73 30.04
N ASP A 85 8.42 4.84 30.41
CA ASP A 85 9.44 4.33 29.48
C ASP A 85 8.84 3.49 28.35
N ASP A 86 7.79 2.70 28.62
CA ASP A 86 7.09 1.91 27.59
C ASP A 86 6.50 2.81 26.49
N LEU A 87 5.85 3.90 26.88
CA LEU A 87 5.29 4.86 25.91
C LEU A 87 6.40 5.62 25.15
N LEU A 88 7.53 5.87 25.82
CA LEU A 88 8.69 6.47 25.17
C LEU A 88 9.28 5.56 24.10
N GLU A 89 9.35 4.24 24.34
CA GLU A 89 9.79 3.27 23.33
C GLU A 89 8.78 3.18 22.16
N VAL A 90 7.47 3.18 22.43
CA VAL A 90 6.45 3.24 21.37
C VAL A 90 6.65 4.49 20.50
N LEU A 91 6.86 5.66 21.11
CA LEU A 91 7.09 6.91 20.39
C LEU A 91 8.35 6.84 19.53
N LYS A 92 9.47 6.35 20.10
CA LYS A 92 10.73 6.22 19.36
C LYS A 92 10.67 5.22 18.20
N SER A 93 9.82 4.18 18.29
CA SER A 93 9.70 3.16 17.26
C SER A 93 9.18 3.73 15.93
N THR A 94 8.50 4.88 15.97
CA THR A 94 8.00 5.59 14.78
C THR A 94 9.06 6.48 14.13
N ASN A 95 10.12 6.84 14.84
CA ASN A 95 11.19 7.69 14.33
C ASN A 95 11.92 7.00 13.18
N MET A 96 12.35 7.80 12.23
CA MET A 96 13.12 7.33 11.08
C MET A 96 14.56 7.85 11.17
N ASP A 97 15.50 7.06 10.61
CA ASP A 97 16.89 7.48 10.52
C ASP A 97 17.03 8.75 9.66
N SER A 98 17.98 9.60 10.05
CA SER A 98 18.27 10.83 9.30
C SER A 98 18.60 10.51 7.84
N GLY A 99 17.87 11.11 6.91
CA GLY A 99 18.04 10.90 5.47
C GLY A 99 17.32 9.66 4.91
N ALA A 100 16.65 8.84 5.73
CA ALA A 100 15.91 7.69 5.24
C ALA A 100 14.61 8.06 4.52
N ILE A 101 14.00 9.21 4.84
CA ILE A 101 12.76 9.70 4.21
C ILE A 101 13.03 10.86 3.27
N ALA A 102 12.39 10.83 2.10
CA ALA A 102 12.27 11.95 1.18
C ALA A 102 10.80 12.26 0.89
N TYR A 103 10.42 13.55 0.93
CA TYR A 103 9.08 14.00 0.58
C TYR A 103 9.11 14.75 -0.74
N ILE A 104 8.28 14.32 -1.69
CA ILE A 104 8.12 14.94 -3.01
C ILE A 104 6.65 15.30 -3.22
N ARG A 105 6.39 16.42 -3.87
CA ARG A 105 5.02 16.86 -4.12
C ARG A 105 4.52 16.49 -5.51
N GLN A 106 3.36 15.84 -5.53
CA GLN A 106 2.51 15.76 -6.70
C GLN A 106 1.64 17.03 -6.77
N HIS A 107 1.98 17.96 -7.66
CA HIS A 107 1.27 19.24 -7.75
C HIS A 107 -0.12 19.14 -8.41
N LYS A 108 -0.35 18.14 -9.25
CA LYS A 108 -1.61 17.88 -9.95
C LYS A 108 -2.03 16.43 -9.71
N ALA A 109 -3.29 16.21 -9.35
CA ALA A 109 -3.87 14.89 -9.14
C ALA A 109 -4.12 14.21 -10.50
N LEU A 110 -3.08 13.66 -11.12
CA LEU A 110 -3.12 13.01 -12.44
C LEU A 110 -3.04 11.49 -12.34
N GLY A 111 -3.39 10.90 -11.21
CA GLY A 111 -3.43 9.46 -11.00
C GLY A 111 -2.17 8.85 -10.38
N LEU A 112 -2.23 7.53 -10.16
CA LEU A 112 -1.20 6.76 -9.47
C LEU A 112 0.13 6.74 -10.25
N GLY A 113 0.07 6.50 -11.56
CA GLY A 113 1.26 6.49 -12.40
C GLY A 113 2.01 7.82 -12.35
N HIS A 114 1.29 8.95 -12.37
CA HIS A 114 1.89 10.26 -12.23
C HIS A 114 2.52 10.46 -10.84
N ALA A 115 1.91 9.96 -9.77
CA ALA A 115 2.51 10.01 -8.45
C ALA A 115 3.86 9.27 -8.42
N VAL A 116 3.90 8.03 -8.93
CA VAL A 116 5.14 7.24 -9.05
C VAL A 116 6.18 7.96 -9.92
N TRP A 117 5.77 8.54 -11.04
CA TRP A 117 6.67 9.30 -11.92
C TRP A 117 7.28 10.54 -11.23
N CYS A 118 6.57 11.19 -10.31
CA CYS A 118 7.10 12.33 -9.55
C CYS A 118 8.38 11.94 -8.78
N ALA A 119 8.51 10.71 -8.33
CA ALA A 119 9.67 10.21 -7.58
C ALA A 119 10.88 9.80 -8.47
N ARG A 120 10.76 9.80 -9.81
CA ARG A 120 11.76 9.26 -10.75
C ARG A 120 13.20 9.72 -10.52
N ARG A 121 13.40 10.96 -10.05
CA ARG A 121 14.75 11.52 -9.84
C ARG A 121 15.48 10.94 -8.63
N LEU A 122 14.74 10.32 -7.68
CA LEU A 122 15.29 9.67 -6.50
C LEU A 122 15.52 8.17 -6.70
N ILE A 123 14.87 7.58 -7.71
CA ILE A 123 14.99 6.14 -7.99
C ILE A 123 16.28 5.83 -8.76
N ALA A 124 16.78 6.78 -9.57
CA ALA A 124 17.89 6.53 -10.47
C ALA A 124 17.64 5.32 -11.39
N ASP A 125 18.62 4.42 -11.55
CA ASP A 125 18.52 3.21 -12.40
C ASP A 125 18.52 1.93 -11.54
N GLU A 126 17.63 1.89 -10.54
CA GLU A 126 17.52 0.80 -9.59
C GLU A 126 16.08 0.27 -9.52
N PRO A 127 15.86 -1.03 -9.24
CA PRO A 127 14.53 -1.54 -8.95
C PRO A 127 14.00 -0.89 -7.67
N PHE A 128 12.70 -0.65 -7.64
CA PHE A 128 12.05 0.01 -6.51
C PHE A 128 10.69 -0.63 -6.22
N ALA A 129 10.26 -0.51 -4.97
CA ALA A 129 8.91 -0.90 -4.58
C ALA A 129 7.93 0.28 -4.69
N VAL A 130 6.65 -0.02 -4.88
CA VAL A 130 5.54 0.92 -4.66
C VAL A 130 4.58 0.28 -3.68
N ILE A 131 4.20 1.01 -2.64
CA ILE A 131 3.30 0.55 -1.59
C ILE A 131 2.16 1.55 -1.44
N LEU A 132 0.93 1.08 -1.60
CA LEU A 132 -0.26 1.88 -1.32
C LEU A 132 -0.63 1.68 0.15
N PRO A 133 -0.53 2.71 1.03
CA PRO A 133 -0.75 2.53 2.47
C PRO A 133 -2.18 2.17 2.86
N ASP A 134 -3.15 2.44 2.00
CA ASP A 134 -4.55 2.10 2.23
C ASP A 134 -4.91 0.65 1.86
N ASP A 135 -4.00 -0.09 1.24
CA ASP A 135 -4.07 -1.55 1.13
C ASP A 135 -3.28 -2.17 2.29
N VAL A 136 -3.94 -2.54 3.37
CA VAL A 136 -3.30 -3.18 4.52
C VAL A 136 -3.37 -4.69 4.36
N ILE A 137 -2.24 -5.37 4.51
CA ILE A 137 -2.17 -6.83 4.40
C ILE A 137 -1.70 -7.39 5.74
N ALA A 138 -2.54 -8.20 6.37
CA ALA A 138 -2.24 -8.95 7.57
C ALA A 138 -1.77 -10.35 7.19
N GLY A 139 -0.68 -10.82 7.82
CA GLY A 139 -0.14 -12.15 7.59
C GLY A 139 1.11 -12.37 8.44
N GLU A 140 1.50 -13.62 8.60
CA GLU A 140 2.69 -13.99 9.36
C GLU A 140 3.96 -13.40 8.74
N LYS A 141 4.06 -13.46 7.41
CA LYS A 141 5.14 -12.88 6.64
C LYS A 141 4.63 -11.68 5.81
N PRO A 142 5.23 -10.49 5.94
CA PRO A 142 4.81 -9.32 5.19
C PRO A 142 4.79 -9.54 3.67
N CYS A 143 3.77 -9.03 2.98
CA CYS A 143 3.58 -9.26 1.55
C CYS A 143 4.78 -8.80 0.71
N LEU A 144 5.30 -7.60 0.94
CA LEU A 144 6.46 -7.12 0.20
C LEU A 144 7.72 -7.96 0.44
N GLN A 145 7.88 -8.53 1.63
CA GLN A 145 8.99 -9.44 1.92
C GLN A 145 8.87 -10.72 1.08
N GLN A 146 7.66 -11.31 1.00
CA GLN A 146 7.40 -12.46 0.13
C GLN A 146 7.74 -12.15 -1.33
N MET A 147 7.31 -10.97 -1.80
CA MET A 147 7.58 -10.52 -3.16
C MET A 147 9.07 -10.29 -3.44
N VAL A 148 9.84 -9.72 -2.50
CA VAL A 148 11.29 -9.49 -2.66
C VAL A 148 12.04 -10.81 -2.80
N GLU A 149 11.63 -11.84 -2.06
CA GLU A 149 12.22 -13.18 -2.19
C GLU A 149 11.92 -13.80 -3.57
N ALA A 150 10.66 -13.77 -4.01
CA ALA A 150 10.28 -14.25 -5.35
C ALA A 150 10.97 -13.42 -6.46
N TYR A 151 11.06 -12.10 -6.31
CA TYR A 151 11.77 -11.22 -7.24
C TYR A 151 13.26 -11.56 -7.37
N ALA A 152 13.90 -11.97 -6.29
CA ALA A 152 15.31 -12.39 -6.34
C ALA A 152 15.53 -13.58 -7.29
N GLU A 153 14.53 -14.41 -7.51
CA GLU A 153 14.55 -15.55 -8.44
C GLU A 153 14.11 -15.16 -9.84
N THR A 154 13.00 -14.43 -9.98
CA THR A 154 12.39 -14.12 -11.28
C THR A 154 12.98 -12.89 -11.96
N GLY A 155 13.26 -11.82 -11.23
CA GLY A 155 13.54 -10.47 -11.76
C GLY A 155 12.33 -9.85 -12.46
N GLY A 156 12.58 -8.94 -13.40
CA GLY A 156 11.51 -8.26 -14.14
C GLY A 156 10.73 -7.26 -13.29
N ASN A 157 9.45 -7.07 -13.61
CA ASN A 157 8.50 -6.38 -12.75
C ASN A 157 7.64 -7.41 -12.02
N MET A 158 7.22 -7.10 -10.80
CA MET A 158 6.35 -7.97 -10.02
C MET A 158 5.25 -7.15 -9.36
N VAL A 159 4.00 -7.63 -9.44
CA VAL A 159 2.84 -7.00 -8.81
C VAL A 159 2.18 -8.02 -7.87
N ALA A 160 1.77 -7.59 -6.68
CA ALA A 160 0.95 -8.44 -5.83
C ALA A 160 -0.42 -8.64 -6.45
N ALA A 161 -0.91 -9.85 -6.40
CA ALA A 161 -2.16 -10.24 -7.01
C ALA A 161 -2.99 -11.12 -6.09
N MET A 162 -4.31 -11.00 -6.18
CA MET A 162 -5.26 -11.84 -5.46
C MET A 162 -6.47 -12.13 -6.34
N GLU A 163 -7.09 -13.28 -6.13
CA GLU A 163 -8.35 -13.59 -6.79
C GLU A 163 -9.48 -12.74 -6.18
N VAL A 164 -10.32 -12.19 -7.05
CA VAL A 164 -11.51 -11.42 -6.69
C VAL A 164 -12.75 -12.03 -7.35
N ALA A 165 -13.90 -11.77 -6.78
CA ALA A 165 -15.15 -12.13 -7.44
C ALA A 165 -15.27 -11.42 -8.80
N PRO A 166 -15.75 -12.08 -9.87
CA PRO A 166 -15.78 -11.54 -11.23
C PRO A 166 -16.40 -10.14 -11.33
N GLU A 167 -17.44 -9.86 -10.59
CA GLU A 167 -18.12 -8.57 -10.54
C GLU A 167 -17.27 -7.44 -9.94
N LYS A 168 -16.20 -7.77 -9.22
CA LYS A 168 -15.25 -6.80 -8.62
C LYS A 168 -14.09 -6.44 -9.53
N THR A 169 -13.88 -7.15 -10.64
CA THR A 169 -12.75 -6.92 -11.56
C THR A 169 -12.71 -5.48 -12.08
N SER A 170 -13.87 -4.86 -12.27
CA SER A 170 -13.99 -3.46 -12.70
C SER A 170 -13.44 -2.41 -11.71
N SER A 171 -12.98 -2.84 -10.54
CA SER A 171 -12.37 -1.95 -9.55
C SER A 171 -10.84 -2.01 -9.53
N TYR A 172 -10.23 -2.94 -10.27
CA TYR A 172 -8.80 -3.26 -10.22
C TYR A 172 -8.16 -3.32 -11.61
N GLY A 173 -6.83 -3.22 -11.64
CA GLY A 173 -6.08 -3.77 -12.76
C GLY A 173 -6.16 -5.30 -12.71
N VAL A 174 -6.39 -5.94 -13.85
CA VAL A 174 -6.56 -7.40 -13.96
C VAL A 174 -5.47 -7.97 -14.85
N LEU A 175 -4.86 -9.07 -14.40
CA LEU A 175 -3.77 -9.74 -15.11
C LEU A 175 -4.30 -10.66 -16.19
N ASP A 176 -3.68 -10.61 -17.38
CA ASP A 176 -3.79 -11.63 -18.41
C ASP A 176 -2.67 -12.67 -18.17
N VAL A 177 -3.04 -13.79 -17.58
CA VAL A 177 -2.09 -14.83 -17.15
C VAL A 177 -1.60 -15.63 -18.35
N LYS A 178 -0.27 -15.69 -18.52
CA LYS A 178 0.40 -16.51 -19.54
C LYS A 178 0.66 -17.92 -19.05
N GLU A 179 1.26 -18.02 -17.86
CA GLU A 179 1.64 -19.29 -17.26
C GLU A 179 1.46 -19.20 -15.74
N ASP A 180 0.84 -20.20 -15.17
CA ASP A 180 0.62 -20.33 -13.73
C ASP A 180 1.69 -21.26 -13.12
N MET A 181 2.52 -20.72 -12.25
CA MET A 181 3.60 -21.43 -11.56
C MET A 181 3.33 -21.53 -10.04
N GLY A 182 2.07 -21.43 -9.63
CA GLY A 182 1.65 -21.45 -8.23
C GLY A 182 1.58 -20.06 -7.61
N SER A 183 2.47 -19.72 -6.66
CA SER A 183 2.50 -18.37 -6.07
C SER A 183 2.93 -17.28 -7.07
N VAL A 184 3.68 -17.64 -8.10
CA VAL A 184 4.10 -16.74 -9.18
C VAL A 184 3.33 -17.07 -10.45
N VAL A 185 2.85 -16.06 -11.16
CA VAL A 185 2.28 -16.20 -12.51
C VAL A 185 3.03 -15.29 -13.47
N SER A 186 3.36 -15.77 -14.66
CA SER A 186 3.84 -14.90 -15.73
C SER A 186 2.66 -14.26 -16.46
N VAL A 187 2.84 -13.05 -17.00
CA VAL A 187 1.75 -12.18 -17.47
C VAL A 187 1.98 -11.80 -18.94
N ASN A 188 0.95 -11.98 -19.78
CA ASN A 188 0.92 -11.52 -21.17
C ASN A 188 0.47 -10.06 -21.31
N GLY A 189 -0.32 -9.56 -20.34
CA GLY A 189 -0.92 -8.25 -20.39
C GLY A 189 -1.61 -7.92 -19.07
N MET A 190 -2.04 -6.67 -18.94
CA MET A 190 -2.89 -6.25 -17.85
C MET A 190 -3.83 -5.16 -18.33
N VAL A 191 -5.06 -5.18 -17.81
CA VAL A 191 -6.13 -4.25 -18.20
C VAL A 191 -6.61 -3.51 -16.96
N GLU A 192 -6.60 -2.17 -17.03
CA GLU A 192 -7.10 -1.33 -15.93
C GLU A 192 -8.62 -1.27 -15.96
N LYS A 193 -9.23 -1.71 -14.85
CA LYS A 193 -10.68 -1.66 -14.61
C LYS A 193 -11.52 -2.16 -15.78
N PRO A 194 -11.30 -3.39 -16.27
CA PRO A 194 -12.11 -3.96 -17.33
C PRO A 194 -13.56 -4.10 -16.88
N LYS A 195 -14.49 -4.15 -17.82
CA LYS A 195 -15.82 -4.66 -17.51
C LYS A 195 -15.72 -6.14 -17.12
N ALA A 196 -16.62 -6.62 -16.27
CA ALA A 196 -16.55 -8.01 -15.80
C ALA A 196 -16.55 -9.03 -16.96
N GLU A 197 -17.31 -8.76 -18.03
CA GLU A 197 -17.39 -9.58 -19.25
C GLU A 197 -16.10 -9.56 -20.10
N ASP A 198 -15.29 -8.50 -19.98
CA ASP A 198 -14.06 -8.27 -20.77
C ASP A 198 -12.79 -8.57 -19.94
N ALA A 199 -12.92 -8.95 -18.66
CA ALA A 199 -11.80 -9.20 -17.79
C ALA A 199 -11.04 -10.46 -18.25
N PRO A 200 -9.69 -10.38 -18.48
CA PRO A 200 -8.91 -11.51 -18.96
C PRO A 200 -8.79 -12.64 -17.95
N SER A 201 -9.01 -12.34 -16.67
CA SER A 201 -9.03 -13.28 -15.55
C SER A 201 -9.77 -12.65 -14.35
N ASN A 202 -9.78 -13.34 -13.21
CA ASN A 202 -10.20 -12.78 -11.92
C ASN A 202 -9.01 -12.43 -11.01
N LEU A 203 -7.77 -12.47 -11.52
CA LEU A 203 -6.56 -12.18 -10.77
C LEU A 203 -6.28 -10.67 -10.78
N ALA A 204 -6.65 -10.01 -9.70
CA ALA A 204 -6.58 -8.55 -9.54
C ALA A 204 -5.25 -8.10 -8.94
N VAL A 205 -4.73 -7.00 -9.45
CA VAL A 205 -3.54 -6.33 -8.92
C VAL A 205 -3.92 -5.51 -7.70
N ILE A 206 -3.11 -5.61 -6.66
CA ILE A 206 -3.29 -4.83 -5.44
C ILE A 206 -2.09 -3.89 -5.19
N GLY A 207 -2.16 -3.11 -4.13
CA GLY A 207 -1.27 -1.98 -3.85
C GLY A 207 0.18 -2.31 -3.48
N ARG A 208 0.79 -3.37 -4.03
CA ARG A 208 2.20 -3.74 -3.85
C ARG A 208 2.85 -4.06 -5.18
N TYR A 209 3.97 -3.39 -5.46
CA TYR A 209 4.70 -3.54 -6.71
C TYR A 209 6.21 -3.54 -6.46
N ILE A 210 6.95 -4.32 -7.24
CA ILE A 210 8.39 -4.21 -7.44
C ILE A 210 8.61 -3.92 -8.91
N LEU A 211 9.18 -2.78 -9.23
CA LEU A 211 9.24 -2.25 -10.58
C LEU A 211 10.66 -1.91 -10.99
N SER A 212 10.92 -2.09 -12.27
CA SER A 212 12.17 -1.68 -12.92
C SER A 212 12.10 -0.20 -13.33
N PRO A 213 13.24 0.48 -13.54
CA PRO A 213 13.27 1.86 -14.01
C PRO A 213 12.64 2.09 -15.39
N SER A 214 12.44 1.04 -16.19
CA SER A 214 11.72 1.13 -17.48
C SER A 214 10.30 1.63 -17.31
N VAL A 215 9.61 1.23 -16.25
CA VAL A 215 8.26 1.74 -15.94
C VAL A 215 8.25 3.27 -15.79
N LEU A 216 9.28 3.85 -15.17
CA LEU A 216 9.39 5.31 -15.06
C LEU A 216 9.62 6.00 -16.43
N ARG A 217 10.34 5.34 -17.34
CA ARG A 217 10.52 5.82 -18.73
C ARG A 217 9.20 5.76 -19.49
N ASN A 218 8.45 4.68 -19.33
CA ASN A 218 7.13 4.53 -19.95
C ASN A 218 6.17 5.60 -19.42
N LEU A 219 6.11 5.81 -18.10
CA LEU A 219 5.27 6.85 -17.47
C LEU A 219 5.58 8.26 -18.01
N ASN A 220 6.82 8.53 -18.42
CA ASN A 220 7.20 9.83 -19.01
C ASN A 220 6.56 10.06 -20.39
N GLN A 221 6.16 9.01 -21.09
CA GLN A 221 5.59 9.07 -22.45
C GLN A 221 4.06 8.94 -22.44
N LEU A 222 3.47 8.43 -21.35
CA LEU A 222 2.04 8.19 -21.26
C LEU A 222 1.25 9.50 -21.20
N LYS A 223 0.15 9.51 -21.94
CA LYS A 223 -0.92 10.51 -21.82
C LYS A 223 -1.95 10.02 -20.80
N GLN A 224 -2.85 10.90 -20.41
CA GLN A 224 -4.01 10.56 -19.59
C GLN A 224 -4.85 9.47 -20.30
N GLY A 225 -5.11 8.39 -19.61
CA GLY A 225 -5.91 7.25 -20.05
C GLY A 225 -7.29 7.24 -19.37
N ALA A 226 -7.70 6.07 -18.91
CA ALA A 226 -8.99 5.86 -18.26
C ALA A 226 -9.18 6.82 -17.06
N GLY A 227 -10.35 7.47 -17.01
CA GLY A 227 -10.67 8.45 -15.96
C GLY A 227 -9.89 9.77 -16.02
N GLY A 228 -9.13 10.04 -17.10
CA GLY A 228 -8.28 11.24 -17.22
C GLY A 228 -7.00 11.14 -16.36
N GLU A 229 -6.63 9.96 -15.92
CA GLU A 229 -5.47 9.69 -15.08
C GLU A 229 -4.33 9.01 -15.88
N ILE A 230 -3.09 9.17 -15.41
CA ILE A 230 -1.95 8.38 -15.88
C ILE A 230 -1.90 7.13 -15.02
N GLN A 231 -2.21 5.99 -15.65
CA GLN A 231 -2.32 4.71 -14.95
C GLN A 231 -0.95 4.03 -14.83
N LEU A 232 -0.67 3.45 -13.65
CA LEU A 232 0.55 2.69 -13.44
C LEU A 232 0.52 1.35 -14.21
N THR A 233 -0.66 0.74 -14.30
CA THR A 233 -0.95 -0.48 -15.06
C THR A 233 -0.59 -0.34 -16.53
N ASP A 234 -0.90 0.79 -17.17
CA ASP A 234 -0.55 1.05 -18.57
C ASP A 234 0.96 1.09 -18.79
N ALA A 235 1.70 1.67 -17.82
CA ALA A 235 3.16 1.74 -17.90
C ALA A 235 3.82 0.36 -17.73
N ILE A 236 3.25 -0.50 -16.89
CA ILE A 236 3.71 -1.89 -16.70
C ILE A 236 3.35 -2.72 -17.95
N ALA A 237 2.16 -2.54 -18.52
CA ALA A 237 1.76 -3.19 -19.76
C ALA A 237 2.68 -2.84 -20.95
N ALA A 238 3.19 -1.59 -21.00
CA ALA A 238 4.17 -1.18 -22.00
C ALA A 238 5.52 -1.93 -21.85
N ASP A 239 5.91 -2.27 -20.64
CA ASP A 239 7.10 -3.12 -20.41
C ASP A 239 6.89 -4.54 -20.97
N ILE A 240 5.70 -5.14 -20.79
CA ILE A 240 5.36 -6.45 -21.41
C ILE A 240 5.53 -6.38 -22.92
N SER A 241 5.02 -5.32 -23.54
CA SER A 241 5.12 -5.10 -24.99
C SER A 241 6.56 -4.88 -25.49
N SER A 242 7.48 -4.61 -24.57
CA SER A 242 8.92 -4.40 -24.81
C SER A 242 9.78 -5.58 -24.34
N ASP A 243 9.18 -6.77 -24.19
CA ASP A 243 9.82 -8.00 -23.75
C ASP A 243 10.46 -7.93 -22.34
N VAL A 244 10.03 -6.98 -21.49
CA VAL A 244 10.40 -6.95 -20.08
C VAL A 244 9.43 -7.84 -19.31
N PRO A 245 9.91 -8.90 -18.62
CA PRO A 245 9.03 -9.81 -17.92
C PRO A 245 8.23 -9.13 -16.82
N VAL A 246 6.95 -9.49 -16.71
CA VAL A 246 6.05 -9.07 -15.63
C VAL A 246 5.44 -10.31 -14.99
N TYR A 247 5.44 -10.32 -13.67
CA TYR A 247 4.91 -11.40 -12.85
C TYR A 247 3.84 -10.90 -11.91
N GLY A 248 2.78 -11.69 -11.74
CA GLY A 248 1.87 -11.58 -10.62
C GLY A 248 2.35 -12.46 -9.47
N TYR A 249 2.27 -11.99 -8.25
CA TYR A 249 2.59 -12.76 -7.05
C TYR A 249 1.35 -12.93 -6.17
N ARG A 250 0.88 -14.17 -6.00
CA ARG A 250 -0.18 -14.53 -5.05
C ARG A 250 0.42 -14.59 -3.65
N PHE A 251 0.25 -13.55 -2.88
CA PHE A 251 0.77 -13.47 -1.52
C PHE A 251 -0.08 -14.26 -0.53
N GLU A 252 0.53 -14.67 0.55
CA GLU A 252 -0.14 -15.24 1.72
C GLU A 252 -0.48 -14.11 2.69
N GLY A 253 -1.74 -14.07 3.16
CA GLY A 253 -2.25 -13.05 4.07
C GLY A 253 -3.65 -12.58 3.71
N GLU A 254 -4.25 -11.81 4.60
CA GLU A 254 -5.55 -11.20 4.42
C GLU A 254 -5.41 -9.72 4.06
N ARG A 255 -6.03 -9.31 2.96
CA ARG A 255 -6.00 -7.92 2.50
C ARG A 255 -7.24 -7.16 2.94
N PHE A 256 -7.03 -5.96 3.47
CA PHE A 256 -8.05 -4.99 3.83
C PHE A 256 -7.94 -3.74 2.97
N ASP A 257 -8.99 -3.42 2.20
CA ASP A 257 -9.11 -2.16 1.46
C ASP A 257 -9.50 -1.02 2.40
N CYS A 258 -8.51 -0.45 3.11
CA CYS A 258 -8.72 0.71 3.98
C CYS A 258 -8.96 2.01 3.19
N GLY A 259 -8.99 1.98 1.86
CA GLY A 259 -9.48 3.06 1.01
C GLY A 259 -11.02 3.13 0.96
N SER A 260 -11.74 2.11 1.44
CA SER A 260 -13.18 2.07 1.60
C SER A 260 -13.59 2.10 3.08
N LYS A 261 -14.78 2.66 3.39
CA LYS A 261 -15.29 2.68 4.77
C LYS A 261 -15.51 1.27 5.34
N SER A 262 -16.03 0.37 4.52
CA SER A 262 -16.28 -1.03 4.92
C SER A 262 -14.98 -1.76 5.23
N GLY A 263 -14.00 -1.71 4.30
CA GLY A 263 -12.71 -2.36 4.51
C GLY A 263 -11.92 -1.77 5.68
N PHE A 264 -12.01 -0.45 5.89
CA PHE A 264 -11.41 0.21 7.06
C PHE A 264 -12.01 -0.30 8.38
N LEU A 265 -13.34 -0.47 8.45
CA LEU A 265 -14.00 -1.02 9.64
C LEU A 265 -13.64 -2.49 9.86
N GLN A 266 -13.62 -3.30 8.78
CA GLN A 266 -13.22 -4.70 8.84
C GLN A 266 -11.77 -4.82 9.35
N ALA A 267 -10.84 -4.04 8.80
CA ALA A 267 -9.47 -3.98 9.29
C ALA A 267 -9.40 -3.59 10.77
N THR A 268 -10.12 -2.54 11.19
CA THR A 268 -10.13 -2.10 12.58
C THR A 268 -10.56 -3.21 13.53
N VAL A 269 -11.63 -3.95 13.18
CA VAL A 269 -12.11 -5.08 13.98
C VAL A 269 -11.07 -6.21 13.99
N ALA A 270 -10.55 -6.60 12.82
CA ALA A 270 -9.57 -7.68 12.72
C ALA A 270 -8.31 -7.39 13.56
N PHE A 271 -7.73 -6.20 13.40
CA PHE A 271 -6.54 -5.80 14.16
C PHE A 271 -6.80 -5.63 15.66
N ALA A 272 -8.02 -5.22 16.07
CA ALA A 272 -8.40 -5.19 17.48
C ALA A 272 -8.53 -6.60 18.07
N LEU A 273 -9.05 -7.57 17.32
CA LEU A 273 -9.17 -8.95 17.76
C LEU A 273 -7.83 -9.69 17.90
N GLU A 274 -6.79 -9.25 17.18
CA GLU A 274 -5.42 -9.75 17.34
C GLU A 274 -4.78 -9.32 18.68
N ARG A 275 -5.26 -8.24 19.28
CA ARG A 275 -4.75 -7.69 20.54
C ARG A 275 -5.41 -8.33 21.74
N LYS A 276 -4.64 -9.00 22.58
CA LYS A 276 -5.12 -9.72 23.76
C LYS A 276 -5.90 -8.81 24.71
N GLU A 277 -5.44 -7.57 24.90
CA GLU A 277 -6.03 -6.59 25.80
C GLU A 277 -7.36 -6.00 25.33
N LEU A 278 -7.72 -6.19 24.05
CA LEU A 278 -8.95 -5.66 23.45
C LEU A 278 -9.93 -6.76 23.06
N ARG A 279 -9.43 -7.96 22.81
CA ARG A 279 -10.18 -9.08 22.21
C ARG A 279 -11.45 -9.42 22.97
N ASP A 280 -11.32 -9.65 24.27
CA ASP A 280 -12.42 -10.17 25.07
C ASP A 280 -13.55 -9.13 25.21
N ASP A 281 -13.21 -7.88 25.47
CA ASP A 281 -14.17 -6.79 25.56
C ASP A 281 -14.88 -6.55 24.22
N LEU A 282 -14.13 -6.57 23.10
CA LEU A 282 -14.69 -6.39 21.77
C LEU A 282 -15.61 -7.57 21.39
N MET A 283 -15.20 -8.81 21.65
CA MET A 283 -16.02 -10.01 21.38
C MET A 283 -17.31 -9.99 22.19
N ASN A 284 -17.26 -9.65 23.48
CA ASN A 284 -18.43 -9.52 24.32
C ASN A 284 -19.40 -8.47 23.79
N TYR A 285 -18.89 -7.29 23.40
CA TYR A 285 -19.68 -6.22 22.81
C TYR A 285 -20.35 -6.65 21.50
N ILE A 286 -19.60 -7.25 20.57
CA ILE A 286 -20.12 -7.74 19.28
C ILE A 286 -21.22 -8.78 19.51
N THR A 287 -21.01 -9.71 20.45
CA THR A 287 -22.00 -10.75 20.77
C THR A 287 -23.31 -10.13 21.28
N THR A 288 -23.20 -9.17 22.21
CA THR A 288 -24.37 -8.50 22.77
C THR A 288 -25.18 -7.75 21.71
N ILE A 289 -24.56 -6.90 20.89
CA ILE A 289 -25.29 -6.14 19.87
C ILE A 289 -25.88 -7.01 18.76
N THR A 290 -25.31 -8.18 18.49
CA THR A 290 -25.85 -9.11 17.48
C THR A 290 -27.02 -9.90 18.02
N GLN A 291 -27.01 -10.23 19.31
CA GLN A 291 -28.16 -10.88 19.98
C GLN A 291 -29.34 -9.92 20.08
N ASP A 292 -29.11 -8.68 20.53
CA ASP A 292 -30.16 -7.66 20.67
C ASP A 292 -30.86 -7.35 19.34
N ARG A 293 -30.09 -7.27 18.23
CA ARG A 293 -30.66 -7.05 16.89
C ARG A 293 -31.52 -8.23 16.41
N ARG A 294 -31.07 -9.48 16.62
CA ARG A 294 -31.86 -10.68 16.27
C ARG A 294 -33.13 -10.84 17.09
N ALA A 295 -33.15 -10.32 18.32
CA ALA A 295 -34.35 -10.32 19.16
C ALA A 295 -35.37 -9.23 18.78
N ALA A 296 -34.92 -8.21 18.01
CA ALA A 296 -35.76 -7.10 17.54
C ALA A 296 -36.35 -7.34 16.12
N GLU A 297 -35.88 -8.34 15.39
CA GLU A 297 -36.41 -8.83 14.12
C GLU A 297 -37.41 -9.94 14.33
#